data_94d58c16526edf8503ef343acd21a5c8
#
_entry.id   94d58c16526edf8503ef343acd21a5c8
#
_cell.length_a   1.000
_cell.length_b   1.000
_cell.length_c   1.000
_cell.angle_alpha   90.00
_cell.angle_beta   90.00
_cell.angle_gamma   90.00
#
_symmetry.space_group_name_H-M   'P 1'
#
loop_
_entity.id
_entity.type
_entity.pdbx_description
1 polymer ?
#
loop_
_entity_poly.entity_id
_entity_poly.type
_entity_poly.pdbx_seq_one_letter_code
_entity_poly.pdbx_strand_id
1 'polypeptide(L)'
;MKLKKKAKVMIVVSIVASLLSGCGFGETKIEYERLVKALDEGDMKTVMSASDDGYAYVKQRGIYSTYEQKEDGEHRKTIYQTSEGIYNTKDKSLYGSTTQAVTSAVDSKDNKKEGVYRTNIMYKNGQVKSPDSNLDVSYVNLIVDRLKGIGKLKMKPGDDIKKFDQPSTVGYKLNESEFQSIVNDKLKIQYDEYDGGSIVLHIDSKDGSEQILEVSIVINYKKRNDEGKLVEYISQIHTYFDSQKGNNQDAKKKYIDYRAQDKNNK
;
A
#
# COMPACT_ATOMS: atom_id res chain seq x y z
N MET A 1 33.48 35.21 -11.49
CA MET A 1 33.27 34.01 -10.68
C MET A 1 31.79 33.93 -10.34
N LYS A 2 31.00 33.16 -11.11
CA LYS A 2 29.53 33.05 -10.95
C LYS A 2 29.20 31.72 -10.25
N LEU A 3 28.75 31.82 -9.01
CA LEU A 3 28.22 30.65 -8.30
C LEU A 3 26.87 30.23 -8.94
N LYS A 4 26.86 29.08 -9.60
CA LYS A 4 25.59 28.41 -9.99
C LYS A 4 24.99 27.73 -8.75
N LYS A 5 23.93 28.29 -8.22
CA LYS A 5 23.08 27.63 -7.23
C LYS A 5 22.41 26.44 -7.91
N LYS A 6 22.83 25.23 -7.55
CA LYS A 6 22.09 24.01 -7.90
C LYS A 6 20.80 24.00 -7.06
N ALA A 7 19.67 24.25 -7.69
CA ALA A 7 18.39 24.01 -7.08
C ALA A 7 18.18 22.48 -7.00
N LYS A 8 18.20 21.94 -5.78
CA LYS A 8 17.72 20.58 -5.53
C LYS A 8 16.21 20.60 -5.80
N VAL A 9 15.79 19.92 -6.84
CA VAL A 9 14.37 19.65 -7.08
C VAL A 9 13.97 18.55 -6.09
N MET A 10 13.53 18.97 -4.92
CA MET A 10 12.86 18.10 -3.97
C MET A 10 11.45 17.89 -4.53
N ILE A 11 11.18 16.73 -5.13
CA ILE A 11 9.81 16.33 -5.46
C ILE A 11 9.15 15.96 -4.13
N VAL A 12 8.72 16.99 -3.44
CA VAL A 12 7.74 16.86 -2.38
C VAL A 12 6.44 16.53 -3.10
N VAL A 13 5.95 15.31 -2.94
CA VAL A 13 4.53 15.01 -3.21
C VAL A 13 3.76 15.88 -2.23
N SER A 14 3.45 17.07 -2.68
CA SER A 14 2.61 18.02 -1.96
C SER A 14 1.22 17.41 -1.91
N ILE A 15 0.84 16.89 -0.75
CA ILE A 15 -0.57 16.85 -0.38
C ILE A 15 -0.95 18.32 -0.31
N VAL A 16 -1.53 18.83 -1.39
CA VAL A 16 -2.09 20.19 -1.44
C VAL A 16 -3.30 20.20 -0.52
N ALA A 17 -3.06 20.51 0.74
CA ALA A 17 -4.10 21.01 1.62
C ALA A 17 -4.45 22.43 1.15
N SER A 18 -5.38 22.54 0.22
CA SER A 18 -6.00 23.83 -0.12
C SER A 18 -6.79 24.30 1.09
N LEU A 19 -6.18 25.20 1.84
CA LEU A 19 -6.87 26.05 2.82
C LEU A 19 -7.75 27.03 2.03
N LEU A 20 -8.98 26.66 1.77
CA LEU A 20 -10.04 27.59 1.44
C LEU A 20 -10.88 27.80 2.70
N SER A 21 -10.59 28.91 3.40
CA SER A 21 -11.47 29.51 4.38
C SER A 21 -12.77 29.95 3.69
N GLY A 22 -13.82 29.17 3.87
CA GLY A 22 -15.17 29.48 3.41
C GLY A 22 -16.17 28.99 4.44
N CYS A 23 -16.89 29.93 5.04
CA CYS A 23 -18.08 29.86 5.89
C CYS A 23 -18.52 28.49 6.42
N GLY A 24 -18.44 28.34 7.76
CA GLY A 24 -18.78 27.15 8.51
C GLY A 24 -20.20 26.63 8.30
N PHE A 25 -20.27 25.53 7.59
CA PHE A 25 -21.37 24.58 7.68
C PHE A 25 -20.77 23.21 7.98
N GLY A 26 -20.86 22.83 9.27
CA GLY A 26 -20.87 21.43 9.67
C GLY A 26 -19.62 20.59 9.36
N GLU A 27 -18.43 20.99 9.83
CA GLU A 27 -17.31 20.05 9.94
C GLU A 27 -17.66 19.05 11.05
N THR A 28 -17.84 17.77 10.69
CA THR A 28 -18.07 16.70 11.66
C THR A 28 -16.74 16.00 11.90
N LYS A 29 -16.36 15.85 13.17
CA LYS A 29 -15.17 15.09 13.55
C LYS A 29 -15.37 13.62 13.16
N ILE A 30 -14.33 13.00 12.58
CA ILE A 30 -14.40 11.59 12.16
C ILE A 30 -14.25 10.70 13.37
N GLU A 31 -15.10 9.69 13.49
CA GLU A 31 -14.94 8.61 14.46
C GLU A 31 -14.02 7.51 13.89
N TYR A 32 -12.75 7.85 13.67
CA TYR A 32 -11.77 6.92 13.09
C TYR A 32 -11.18 5.95 14.11
N GLU A 33 -11.28 6.24 15.41
CA GLU A 33 -10.64 5.45 16.47
C GLU A 33 -11.00 3.97 16.42
N ARG A 34 -12.26 3.67 16.13
CA ARG A 34 -12.75 2.30 15.95
C ARG A 34 -12.02 1.57 14.82
N LEU A 35 -11.80 2.25 13.70
CA LEU A 35 -11.13 1.68 12.51
C LEU A 35 -9.64 1.51 12.73
N VAL A 36 -8.98 2.48 13.36
CA VAL A 36 -7.56 2.40 13.73
C VAL A 36 -7.35 1.27 14.74
N LYS A 37 -8.22 1.14 15.75
CA LYS A 37 -8.19 0.04 16.70
C LYS A 37 -8.37 -1.31 16.02
N ALA A 38 -9.33 -1.43 15.11
CA ALA A 38 -9.55 -2.66 14.34
C ALA A 38 -8.31 -3.06 13.53
N LEU A 39 -7.64 -2.09 12.89
CA LEU A 39 -6.41 -2.32 12.14
C LEU A 39 -5.24 -2.72 13.05
N ASP A 40 -5.11 -2.11 14.22
CA ASP A 40 -4.09 -2.45 15.23
C ASP A 40 -4.29 -3.88 15.77
N GLU A 41 -5.52 -4.25 16.10
CA GLU A 41 -5.89 -5.55 16.67
C GLU A 41 -5.97 -6.67 15.60
N GLY A 42 -6.13 -6.32 14.33
CA GLY A 42 -6.27 -7.26 13.21
C GLY A 42 -7.69 -7.76 13.01
N ASP A 43 -8.69 -6.98 13.42
CA ASP A 43 -10.09 -7.20 13.03
C ASP A 43 -10.29 -6.77 11.57
N MET A 44 -9.80 -7.62 10.67
CA MET A 44 -9.87 -7.34 9.24
C MET A 44 -11.30 -7.40 8.69
N LYS A 45 -12.25 -7.99 9.41
CA LYS A 45 -13.67 -7.91 9.05
C LYS A 45 -14.16 -6.46 9.11
N THR A 46 -13.84 -5.75 10.18
CA THR A 46 -14.16 -4.33 10.34
C THR A 46 -13.36 -3.45 9.38
N VAL A 47 -12.03 -3.68 9.27
CA VAL A 47 -11.14 -2.90 8.39
C VAL A 47 -11.58 -2.94 6.94
N MET A 48 -11.93 -4.13 6.42
CA MET A 48 -12.31 -4.35 5.02
C MET A 48 -13.81 -4.20 4.77
N SER A 49 -14.61 -3.91 5.79
CA SER A 49 -16.07 -3.98 5.74
C SER A 49 -16.56 -5.29 5.09
N ALA A 50 -15.95 -6.40 5.51
CA ALA A 50 -16.22 -7.69 4.91
C ALA A 50 -17.66 -8.14 5.18
N SER A 51 -18.21 -8.93 4.27
CA SER A 51 -19.54 -9.53 4.39
C SER A 51 -19.64 -10.42 5.64
N ASP A 52 -20.85 -10.81 6.02
CA ASP A 52 -21.09 -11.64 7.21
C ASP A 52 -20.44 -13.02 7.12
N ASP A 53 -20.29 -13.55 5.92
CA ASP A 53 -19.53 -14.77 5.64
C ASP A 53 -18.00 -14.53 5.57
N GLY A 54 -17.54 -13.27 5.70
CA GLY A 54 -16.14 -12.89 5.87
C GLY A 54 -15.42 -12.54 4.59
N TYR A 55 -16.11 -12.36 3.46
CA TYR A 55 -15.47 -12.04 2.19
C TYR A 55 -15.32 -10.53 1.97
N ALA A 56 -14.17 -10.13 1.42
CA ALA A 56 -13.90 -8.80 0.90
C ALA A 56 -13.06 -8.89 -0.37
N TYR A 57 -13.23 -7.93 -1.28
CA TYR A 57 -12.30 -7.78 -2.40
C TYR A 57 -11.15 -6.87 -1.95
N VAL A 58 -9.94 -7.31 -2.27
CA VAL A 58 -8.71 -6.57 -1.99
C VAL A 58 -7.97 -6.32 -3.30
N LYS A 59 -7.52 -5.08 -3.48
CA LYS A 59 -6.61 -4.72 -4.56
C LYS A 59 -5.46 -3.92 -3.98
N GLN A 60 -4.23 -4.41 -4.16
CA GLN A 60 -3.03 -3.71 -3.75
C GLN A 60 -2.21 -3.29 -4.97
N ARG A 61 -1.79 -2.03 -4.98
CA ARG A 61 -0.82 -1.48 -5.94
C ARG A 61 0.46 -1.16 -5.20
N GLY A 62 1.56 -1.71 -5.68
CA GLY A 62 2.92 -1.37 -5.26
C GLY A 62 3.65 -0.63 -6.38
N ILE A 63 4.32 0.46 -6.04
CA ILE A 63 5.20 1.22 -6.92
C ILE A 63 6.54 1.32 -6.21
N TYR A 64 7.55 0.66 -6.78
CA TYR A 64 8.88 0.57 -6.20
C TYR A 64 9.86 1.24 -7.15
N SER A 65 10.32 2.44 -6.82
CA SER A 65 11.22 3.24 -7.64
C SER A 65 12.61 3.27 -7.05
N THR A 66 13.60 3.11 -7.93
CA THR A 66 15.03 3.24 -7.63
C THR A 66 15.58 4.42 -8.42
N TYR A 67 16.38 5.27 -7.79
CA TYR A 67 17.00 6.43 -8.40
C TYR A 67 18.51 6.35 -8.18
N GLU A 68 19.27 6.21 -9.25
CA GLU A 68 20.72 6.09 -9.22
C GLU A 68 21.35 7.16 -10.10
N GLN A 69 22.22 8.00 -9.52
CA GLN A 69 22.98 8.99 -10.27
C GLN A 69 24.18 8.33 -10.93
N LYS A 70 24.26 8.38 -12.27
CA LYS A 70 25.38 7.90 -13.09
C LYS A 70 26.01 9.06 -13.87
N GLU A 71 27.07 8.76 -14.63
CA GLU A 71 27.77 9.76 -15.44
C GLU A 71 26.88 10.36 -16.54
N ASP A 72 26.00 9.56 -17.11
CA ASP A 72 25.08 9.90 -18.21
C ASP A 72 23.73 10.44 -17.72
N GLY A 73 23.54 10.59 -16.41
CA GLY A 73 22.32 11.16 -15.83
C GLY A 73 21.71 10.36 -14.68
N GLU A 74 20.49 10.74 -14.28
CA GLU A 74 19.71 10.01 -13.27
C GLU A 74 19.02 8.81 -13.92
N HIS A 75 19.41 7.61 -13.52
CA HIS A 75 18.77 6.37 -13.91
C HIS A 75 17.62 6.04 -12.95
N ARG A 76 16.42 5.91 -13.49
CA ARG A 76 15.25 5.49 -12.73
C ARG A 76 14.76 4.12 -13.22
N LYS A 77 14.59 3.19 -12.28
CA LYS A 77 13.88 1.93 -12.52
C LYS A 77 12.64 1.89 -11.65
N THR A 78 11.49 1.58 -12.22
CA THR A 78 10.23 1.49 -11.48
C THR A 78 9.57 0.15 -11.74
N ILE A 79 9.21 -0.52 -10.65
CA ILE A 79 8.42 -1.76 -10.66
C ILE A 79 7.01 -1.40 -10.23
N TYR A 80 6.05 -1.64 -11.10
CA TYR A 80 4.62 -1.54 -10.83
C TYR A 80 4.08 -2.93 -10.57
N GLN A 81 3.48 -3.13 -9.41
CA GLN A 81 2.86 -4.38 -9.04
C GLN A 81 1.39 -4.15 -8.72
N THR A 82 0.52 -4.98 -9.26
CA THR A 82 -0.90 -5.00 -8.88
C THR A 82 -1.28 -6.41 -8.50
N SER A 83 -1.72 -6.59 -7.27
CA SER A 83 -2.26 -7.86 -6.76
C SER A 83 -3.70 -7.64 -6.37
N GLU A 84 -4.61 -8.50 -6.81
CA GLU A 84 -6.02 -8.37 -6.53
C GLU A 84 -6.71 -9.72 -6.38
N GLY A 85 -7.73 -9.78 -5.52
CA GLY A 85 -8.47 -11.02 -5.32
C GLY A 85 -9.52 -10.92 -4.21
N ILE A 86 -10.14 -12.05 -3.92
CA ILE A 86 -11.06 -12.20 -2.81
C ILE A 86 -10.30 -12.69 -1.58
N TYR A 87 -10.41 -11.92 -0.50
CA TYR A 87 -9.90 -12.26 0.82
C TYR A 87 -11.04 -12.79 1.69
N ASN A 88 -10.78 -13.85 2.43
CA ASN A 88 -11.68 -14.33 3.48
C ASN A 88 -11.05 -14.06 4.85
N THR A 89 -11.71 -13.23 5.65
CA THR A 89 -11.22 -12.80 6.97
C THR A 89 -11.23 -13.93 8.00
N LYS A 90 -12.07 -14.95 7.84
CA LYS A 90 -12.14 -16.12 8.73
C LYS A 90 -10.99 -17.08 8.48
N ASP A 91 -10.68 -17.32 7.20
CA ASP A 91 -9.60 -18.22 6.78
C ASP A 91 -8.22 -17.52 6.69
N LYS A 92 -8.20 -16.18 6.77
CA LYS A 92 -7.02 -15.33 6.57
C LYS A 92 -6.27 -15.66 5.27
N SER A 93 -7.03 -15.79 4.19
CA SER A 93 -6.51 -16.19 2.89
C SER A 93 -7.11 -15.36 1.76
N LEU A 94 -6.29 -15.09 0.72
CA LEU A 94 -6.70 -14.43 -0.51
C LEU A 94 -6.42 -15.36 -1.70
N TYR A 95 -7.34 -15.42 -2.63
CA TYR A 95 -7.16 -16.04 -3.95
C TYR A 95 -7.40 -14.99 -5.02
N GLY A 96 -6.46 -14.87 -5.95
CA GLY A 96 -6.51 -13.83 -6.94
C GLY A 96 -5.38 -13.91 -7.95
N SER A 97 -4.96 -12.77 -8.45
CA SER A 97 -3.84 -12.66 -9.40
C SER A 97 -2.92 -11.52 -9.05
N THR A 98 -1.67 -11.62 -9.51
CA THR A 98 -0.71 -10.52 -9.50
C THR A 98 -0.21 -10.23 -10.90
N THR A 99 0.05 -8.95 -11.17
CA THR A 99 0.69 -8.47 -12.39
C THR A 99 1.84 -7.56 -11.99
N GLN A 100 3.00 -7.73 -12.62
CA GLN A 100 4.16 -6.88 -12.44
C GLN A 100 4.61 -6.33 -13.79
N ALA A 101 4.90 -5.03 -13.84
CA ALA A 101 5.53 -4.36 -14.97
C ALA A 101 6.78 -3.63 -14.50
N VAL A 102 7.83 -3.66 -15.31
CA VAL A 102 9.09 -2.97 -15.02
C VAL A 102 9.32 -1.92 -16.11
N THR A 103 9.67 -0.70 -15.69
CA THR A 103 10.04 0.39 -16.59
C THR A 103 11.39 0.99 -16.16
N SER A 104 12.16 1.48 -17.12
CA SER A 104 13.39 2.24 -16.88
C SER A 104 13.39 3.54 -17.68
N ALA A 105 14.09 4.55 -17.16
CA ALA A 105 14.26 5.85 -17.80
C ALA A 105 15.61 6.47 -17.40
N VAL A 106 16.16 7.32 -18.27
CA VAL A 106 17.30 8.18 -17.95
C VAL A 106 16.85 9.64 -18.07
N ASP A 107 17.14 10.47 -17.06
CA ASP A 107 16.70 11.87 -16.95
C ASP A 107 15.22 12.10 -17.24
N SER A 108 14.37 11.16 -16.81
CA SER A 108 12.91 11.16 -17.09
C SER A 108 12.54 11.13 -18.59
N LYS A 109 13.50 10.85 -19.46
CA LYS A 109 13.30 10.65 -20.89
C LYS A 109 13.16 9.16 -21.19
N ASP A 110 12.32 8.82 -22.16
CA ASP A 110 12.16 7.48 -22.71
C ASP A 110 11.89 6.37 -21.68
N ASN A 111 10.65 6.32 -21.16
CA ASN A 111 10.19 5.20 -20.34
C ASN A 111 10.17 3.90 -21.17
N LYS A 112 11.23 3.11 -21.05
CA LYS A 112 11.31 1.80 -21.68
C LYS A 112 10.60 0.76 -20.81
N LYS A 113 9.61 0.08 -21.36
CA LYS A 113 8.95 -1.06 -20.72
C LYS A 113 9.80 -2.31 -20.91
N GLU A 114 10.26 -2.92 -19.81
CA GLU A 114 11.17 -4.07 -19.85
C GLU A 114 10.44 -5.42 -19.82
N GLY A 115 9.26 -5.49 -19.21
CA GLY A 115 8.49 -6.75 -19.16
C GLY A 115 7.18 -6.62 -18.40
N VAL A 116 6.28 -7.57 -18.63
CA VAL A 116 5.04 -7.74 -17.89
C VAL A 116 4.85 -9.20 -17.56
N TYR A 117 4.64 -9.49 -16.27
CA TYR A 117 4.36 -10.83 -15.76
C TYR A 117 2.97 -10.84 -15.14
N ARG A 118 2.26 -11.93 -15.32
CA ARG A 118 0.96 -12.16 -14.68
C ARG A 118 0.86 -13.61 -14.24
N THR A 119 0.39 -13.82 -13.01
CA THR A 119 0.09 -15.15 -12.48
C THR A 119 -1.05 -15.11 -11.48
N ASN A 120 -1.68 -16.25 -11.25
CA ASN A 120 -2.57 -16.43 -10.11
C ASN A 120 -1.76 -16.52 -8.83
N ILE A 121 -2.33 -16.05 -7.73
CA ILE A 121 -1.72 -16.11 -6.40
C ILE A 121 -2.70 -16.62 -5.36
N MET A 122 -2.14 -17.31 -4.38
CA MET A 122 -2.78 -17.60 -3.12
C MET A 122 -1.95 -16.97 -1.99
N TYR A 123 -2.61 -16.18 -1.14
CA TYR A 123 -2.02 -15.70 0.11
C TYR A 123 -2.66 -16.45 1.27
N LYS A 124 -1.84 -16.92 2.20
CA LYS A 124 -2.28 -17.54 3.44
C LYS A 124 -1.22 -17.40 4.52
N ASN A 125 -1.64 -16.96 5.72
CA ASN A 125 -0.74 -16.85 6.88
C ASN A 125 0.56 -16.07 6.59
N GLY A 126 0.46 -14.94 5.90
CA GLY A 126 1.62 -14.09 5.58
C GLY A 126 2.46 -14.55 4.38
N GLN A 127 2.10 -15.66 3.73
CA GLN A 127 2.85 -16.20 2.59
C GLN A 127 2.04 -16.11 1.29
N VAL A 128 2.69 -15.67 0.23
CA VAL A 128 2.15 -15.72 -1.13
C VAL A 128 2.75 -16.91 -1.87
N LYS A 129 1.89 -17.64 -2.58
CA LYS A 129 2.27 -18.75 -3.45
C LYS A 129 1.60 -18.59 -4.81
N SER A 130 2.25 -19.07 -5.87
CA SER A 130 1.64 -19.26 -7.18
C SER A 130 1.32 -20.75 -7.38
N PRO A 131 0.19 -21.11 -8.01
CA PRO A 131 -0.04 -22.46 -8.51
C PRO A 131 0.92 -22.82 -9.65
N ASP A 132 1.49 -21.82 -10.32
CA ASP A 132 2.55 -22.01 -11.31
C ASP A 132 3.90 -22.06 -10.59
N SER A 133 4.45 -23.27 -10.44
CA SER A 133 5.73 -23.50 -9.75
C SER A 133 6.95 -22.88 -10.44
N ASN A 134 6.80 -22.41 -11.69
CA ASN A 134 7.88 -21.78 -12.45
C ASN A 134 7.98 -20.27 -12.23
N LEU A 135 7.00 -19.68 -11.52
CA LEU A 135 6.98 -18.25 -11.26
C LEU A 135 7.33 -17.95 -9.81
N ASP A 136 8.38 -17.15 -9.63
CA ASP A 136 8.75 -16.59 -8.33
C ASP A 136 7.77 -15.47 -7.95
N VAL A 137 7.07 -15.65 -6.86
CA VAL A 137 6.15 -14.66 -6.27
C VAL A 137 6.63 -14.14 -4.92
N SER A 138 7.88 -14.42 -4.53
CA SER A 138 8.48 -13.97 -3.27
C SER A 138 8.52 -12.45 -3.14
N TYR A 139 8.51 -11.73 -4.28
CA TYR A 139 8.44 -10.27 -4.35
C TYR A 139 7.04 -9.71 -4.05
N VAL A 140 5.99 -10.54 -3.96
CA VAL A 140 4.63 -10.08 -3.69
C VAL A 140 4.43 -9.94 -2.18
N ASN A 141 4.37 -8.71 -1.69
CA ASN A 141 4.07 -8.41 -0.29
C ASN A 141 2.66 -7.84 -0.19
N LEU A 142 1.76 -8.50 0.54
CA LEU A 142 0.38 -8.05 0.73
C LEU A 142 0.17 -7.50 2.14
N ILE A 143 -0.38 -6.29 2.21
CA ILE A 143 -0.79 -5.64 3.46
C ILE A 143 -2.27 -5.90 3.69
N VAL A 144 -2.59 -7.13 4.06
CA VAL A 144 -3.96 -7.60 4.33
C VAL A 144 -4.14 -8.05 5.78
N ASP A 145 -3.15 -7.78 6.63
CA ASP A 145 -3.12 -8.06 8.04
C ASP A 145 -3.02 -6.80 8.87
N ARG A 146 -3.11 -6.96 10.20
CA ARG A 146 -2.98 -5.88 11.17
C ARG A 146 -1.69 -5.06 10.99
N LEU A 147 -1.78 -3.78 11.28
CA LEU A 147 -0.64 -2.89 11.50
C LEU A 147 -0.48 -2.64 13.01
N LYS A 148 0.10 -3.61 13.71
CA LYS A 148 0.22 -3.59 15.17
C LYS A 148 1.04 -2.37 15.63
N GLY A 149 0.45 -1.56 16.51
CA GLY A 149 1.06 -0.34 17.05
C GLY A 149 0.59 0.95 16.37
N ILE A 150 -0.19 0.88 15.28
CA ILE A 150 -0.71 2.08 14.60
C ILE A 150 -1.54 2.97 15.53
N GLY A 151 -2.30 2.38 16.47
CA GLY A 151 -3.10 3.11 17.45
C GLY A 151 -2.28 3.94 18.45
N LYS A 152 -0.95 3.74 18.51
CA LYS A 152 -0.04 4.52 19.36
C LYS A 152 0.61 5.68 18.64
N LEU A 153 0.46 5.76 17.32
CA LEU A 153 1.04 6.84 16.53
C LEU A 153 0.30 8.16 16.76
N LYS A 154 1.06 9.26 16.70
CA LYS A 154 0.48 10.59 16.72
C LYS A 154 -0.04 10.95 15.33
N MET A 155 -1.33 11.23 15.24
CA MET A 155 -1.97 11.72 14.05
C MET A 155 -1.49 13.12 13.68
N LYS A 156 -1.49 13.46 12.40
CA LYS A 156 -1.24 14.83 11.95
C LYS A 156 -2.41 15.73 12.35
N PRO A 157 -2.16 16.97 12.78
CA PRO A 157 -3.21 17.91 13.10
C PRO A 157 -4.18 18.14 11.94
N GLY A 158 -5.48 18.10 12.22
CA GLY A 158 -6.54 18.34 11.23
C GLY A 158 -6.93 17.14 10.35
N ASP A 159 -6.23 16.01 10.48
CA ASP A 159 -6.56 14.80 9.71
C ASP A 159 -7.82 14.07 10.25
N ASP A 160 -8.35 14.48 11.39
CA ASP A 160 -9.57 13.95 12.00
C ASP A 160 -10.85 14.73 11.63
N ILE A 161 -10.74 15.70 10.73
CA ILE A 161 -11.87 16.54 10.30
C ILE A 161 -12.40 16.06 8.96
N LYS A 162 -13.68 15.67 8.96
CA LYS A 162 -14.40 15.31 7.74
C LYS A 162 -14.78 16.55 6.95
N LYS A 163 -14.39 16.61 5.68
CA LYS A 163 -14.86 17.59 4.71
C LYS A 163 -16.06 17.05 3.95
N PHE A 164 -17.07 17.90 3.71
CA PHE A 164 -18.28 17.51 3.00
C PHE A 164 -17.94 16.94 1.60
N ASP A 165 -18.54 15.80 1.25
CA ASP A 165 -18.41 15.07 -0.02
C ASP A 165 -17.00 14.56 -0.42
N GLN A 166 -16.03 14.51 0.50
CA GLN A 166 -14.74 13.90 0.20
C GLN A 166 -14.40 12.79 1.18
N PRO A 167 -13.67 11.74 0.75
CA PRO A 167 -13.10 10.75 1.65
C PRO A 167 -12.24 11.48 2.67
N SER A 168 -12.42 11.16 3.93
CA SER A 168 -11.60 11.70 4.99
C SER A 168 -10.29 10.92 5.07
N THR A 169 -9.23 11.59 5.50
CA THR A 169 -7.92 10.97 5.63
C THR A 169 -7.39 11.10 7.04
N VAL A 170 -6.76 10.04 7.54
CA VAL A 170 -6.00 10.04 8.78
C VAL A 170 -4.55 9.66 8.46
N GLY A 171 -3.63 10.56 8.76
CA GLY A 171 -2.23 10.39 8.37
C GLY A 171 -1.27 10.29 9.56
N TYR A 172 -0.28 9.43 9.43
CA TYR A 172 0.78 9.21 10.39
C TYR A 172 2.13 9.35 9.72
N LYS A 173 3.07 10.07 10.37
CA LYS A 173 4.49 9.98 10.01
C LYS A 173 5.12 8.85 10.81
N LEU A 174 6.06 8.15 10.18
CA LEU A 174 6.81 7.09 10.84
C LEU A 174 8.25 7.55 11.05
N ASN A 175 8.76 7.41 12.26
CA ASN A 175 10.20 7.34 12.48
C ASN A 175 10.70 5.91 12.16
N GLU A 176 12.02 5.70 12.19
CA GLU A 176 12.62 4.42 11.82
C GLU A 176 12.14 3.25 12.71
N SER A 177 12.06 3.46 14.03
CA SER A 177 11.59 2.43 14.97
C SER A 177 10.13 2.05 14.74
N GLU A 178 9.28 3.03 14.45
CA GLU A 178 7.87 2.82 14.11
C GLU A 178 7.73 2.10 12.76
N PHE A 179 8.51 2.49 11.75
CA PHE A 179 8.57 1.77 10.48
C PHE A 179 8.94 0.31 10.69
N GLN A 180 10.01 0.02 11.43
CA GLN A 180 10.47 -1.34 11.68
C GLN A 180 9.41 -2.19 12.39
N SER A 181 8.75 -1.63 13.40
CA SER A 181 7.83 -2.40 14.24
C SER A 181 6.42 -2.55 13.67
N ILE A 182 5.94 -1.57 12.85
CA ILE A 182 4.55 -1.55 12.37
C ILE A 182 4.44 -2.08 10.94
N VAL A 183 5.42 -1.76 10.08
CA VAL A 183 5.33 -2.00 8.65
C VAL A 183 6.37 -3.02 8.16
N ASN A 184 7.63 -2.88 8.58
CA ASN A 184 8.72 -3.65 8.01
C ASN A 184 8.74 -5.12 8.45
N ASP A 185 8.00 -5.48 9.49
CA ASP A 185 7.73 -6.88 9.84
C ASP A 185 7.04 -7.64 8.68
N LYS A 186 6.31 -6.93 7.81
CA LYS A 186 5.59 -7.46 6.64
C LYS A 186 6.36 -7.25 5.34
N LEU A 187 6.92 -6.06 5.14
CA LEU A 187 7.59 -5.69 3.88
C LEU A 187 8.97 -6.30 3.74
N LYS A 188 9.67 -6.55 4.85
CA LYS A 188 11.03 -7.13 4.88
C LYS A 188 12.04 -6.32 4.05
N ILE A 189 11.85 -4.99 3.96
CA ILE A 189 12.75 -4.08 3.26
C ILE A 189 14.11 -4.08 3.95
N GLN A 190 15.16 -4.33 3.17
CA GLN A 190 16.55 -4.20 3.61
C GLN A 190 17.06 -2.82 3.17
N TYR A 191 17.62 -2.03 4.10
CA TYR A 191 18.12 -0.68 3.83
C TYR A 191 19.34 -0.37 4.70
N ASP A 192 20.13 0.62 4.27
CA ASP A 192 21.27 1.16 5.03
C ASP A 192 20.90 2.47 5.73
N GLU A 193 20.07 3.31 5.10
CA GLU A 193 19.60 4.58 5.65
C GLU A 193 18.08 4.71 5.48
N TYR A 194 17.40 5.12 6.54
CA TYR A 194 15.96 5.41 6.52
C TYR A 194 15.73 6.93 6.40
N ASP A 195 15.05 7.36 5.34
CA ASP A 195 14.81 8.79 5.07
C ASP A 195 13.41 9.25 5.49
N GLY A 196 12.52 8.30 5.86
CA GLY A 196 11.19 8.61 6.36
C GLY A 196 10.08 7.77 5.75
N GLY A 197 8.91 7.82 6.38
CA GLY A 197 7.72 7.13 5.90
C GLY A 197 6.44 7.70 6.43
N SER A 198 5.35 7.22 5.87
CA SER A 198 4.00 7.59 6.31
C SER A 198 3.00 6.48 6.06
N ILE A 199 1.95 6.45 6.88
CA ILE A 199 0.73 5.68 6.66
C ILE A 199 -0.40 6.69 6.52
N VAL A 200 -1.28 6.49 5.53
CA VAL A 200 -2.50 7.27 5.35
C VAL A 200 -3.66 6.31 5.22
N LEU A 201 -4.69 6.50 6.03
CA LEU A 201 -5.96 5.80 5.93
C LEU A 201 -6.95 6.70 5.21
N HIS A 202 -7.51 6.24 4.10
CA HIS A 202 -8.62 6.90 3.42
C HIS A 202 -9.93 6.28 3.90
N ILE A 203 -10.80 7.11 4.48
CA ILE A 203 -12.02 6.67 5.15
C ILE A 203 -13.22 7.21 4.39
N ASP A 204 -14.13 6.34 4.00
CA ASP A 204 -15.48 6.72 3.53
C ASP A 204 -16.43 6.72 4.72
N SER A 205 -17.27 7.72 4.76
CA SER A 205 -18.29 7.87 5.80
C SER A 205 -19.67 8.15 5.21
N LYS A 206 -19.95 7.57 4.05
CA LYS A 206 -21.30 7.63 3.47
C LYS A 206 -22.28 6.86 4.36
N ASP A 207 -23.47 7.41 4.47
CA ASP A 207 -24.64 6.77 5.12
C ASP A 207 -24.43 6.34 6.58
N GLY A 208 -23.54 7.04 7.31
CA GLY A 208 -23.31 6.76 8.74
C GLY A 208 -22.49 5.50 9.04
N SER A 209 -22.00 4.81 8.02
CA SER A 209 -21.06 3.69 8.17
C SER A 209 -19.66 4.12 7.73
N GLU A 210 -18.76 4.31 8.69
CA GLU A 210 -17.35 4.58 8.40
C GLU A 210 -16.62 3.29 8.07
N GLN A 211 -15.87 3.31 6.94
CA GLN A 211 -15.06 2.19 6.49
C GLN A 211 -13.71 2.68 5.95
N ILE A 212 -12.69 1.84 6.05
CA ILE A 212 -11.43 2.11 5.37
C ILE A 212 -11.57 1.70 3.91
N LEU A 213 -11.39 2.66 3.00
CA LEU A 213 -11.33 2.40 1.56
C LEU A 213 -9.93 1.99 1.12
N GLU A 214 -8.91 2.63 1.73
CA GLU A 214 -7.52 2.45 1.34
C GLU A 214 -6.59 2.64 2.52
N VAL A 215 -5.57 1.79 2.59
CA VAL A 215 -4.37 1.98 3.41
C VAL A 215 -3.22 2.28 2.46
N SER A 216 -2.69 3.50 2.53
CA SER A 216 -1.51 3.94 1.78
C SER A 216 -0.28 3.96 2.67
N ILE A 217 0.82 3.37 2.21
CA ILE A 217 2.11 3.37 2.90
C ILE A 217 3.16 3.89 1.92
N VAL A 218 3.93 4.89 2.35
CA VAL A 218 5.07 5.43 1.58
C VAL A 218 6.32 5.35 2.45
N ILE A 219 7.39 4.78 1.91
CA ILE A 219 8.68 4.64 2.58
C ILE A 219 9.78 5.13 1.66
N ASN A 220 10.63 6.01 2.17
CA ASN A 220 11.83 6.49 1.51
C ASN A 220 13.05 5.96 2.27
N TYR A 221 14.00 5.39 1.55
CA TYR A 221 15.20 4.80 2.14
C TYR A 221 16.33 4.73 1.12
N LYS A 222 17.54 4.49 1.61
CA LYS A 222 18.71 4.22 0.75
C LYS A 222 19.27 2.85 1.05
N LYS A 223 19.80 2.24 0.01
CA LYS A 223 20.51 0.96 0.09
C LYS A 223 21.75 1.00 -0.78
N ARG A 224 22.82 0.36 -0.34
CA ARG A 224 24.02 0.20 -1.15
C ARG A 224 23.76 -0.80 -2.28
N ASN A 225 24.19 -0.41 -3.49
CA ASN A 225 24.24 -1.32 -4.62
C ASN A 225 25.50 -2.21 -4.54
N ASP A 226 25.69 -3.07 -5.52
CA ASP A 226 26.82 -4.01 -5.59
C ASP A 226 28.19 -3.28 -5.69
N GLU A 227 28.19 -2.02 -6.12
CA GLU A 227 29.39 -1.15 -6.14
C GLU A 227 29.64 -0.42 -4.82
N GLY A 228 28.79 -0.64 -3.80
CA GLY A 228 28.88 0.03 -2.50
C GLY A 228 28.33 1.46 -2.47
N LYS A 229 27.74 1.97 -3.56
CA LYS A 229 27.13 3.30 -3.65
C LYS A 229 25.74 3.30 -3.05
N LEU A 230 25.41 4.34 -2.29
CA LEU A 230 24.05 4.55 -1.80
C LEU A 230 23.11 4.95 -2.95
N VAL A 231 22.03 4.22 -3.11
CA VAL A 231 20.99 4.40 -4.11
C VAL A 231 19.67 4.70 -3.40
N GLU A 232 18.92 5.67 -3.91
CA GLU A 232 17.63 6.08 -3.32
C GLU A 232 16.51 5.15 -3.79
N TYR A 233 15.64 4.77 -2.85
CA TYR A 233 14.47 3.94 -3.07
C TYR A 233 13.22 4.61 -2.52
N ILE A 234 12.13 4.53 -3.28
CA ILE A 234 10.80 4.93 -2.83
C ILE A 234 9.86 3.75 -3.02
N SER A 235 9.25 3.30 -1.93
CA SER A 235 8.20 2.27 -1.96
C SER A 235 6.86 2.90 -1.63
N GLN A 236 5.89 2.78 -2.53
CA GLN A 236 4.52 3.24 -2.35
C GLN A 236 3.59 2.04 -2.46
N ILE A 237 2.79 1.81 -1.45
CA ILE A 237 1.88 0.66 -1.38
C ILE A 237 0.49 1.19 -1.05
N HIS A 238 -0.47 0.87 -1.90
CA HIS A 238 -1.86 1.30 -1.82
C HIS A 238 -2.75 0.06 -1.77
N THR A 239 -3.34 -0.22 -0.63
CA THR A 239 -4.22 -1.38 -0.43
C THR A 239 -5.66 -0.91 -0.31
N TYR A 240 -6.46 -1.25 -1.30
CA TYR A 240 -7.88 -0.89 -1.44
C TYR A 240 -8.77 -2.04 -0.99
N PHE A 241 -9.87 -1.70 -0.33
CA PHE A 241 -10.90 -2.64 0.08
C PHE A 241 -12.24 -2.29 -0.58
N ASP A 242 -12.97 -3.29 -1.05
CA ASP A 242 -14.27 -3.11 -1.70
C ASP A 242 -15.24 -4.21 -1.23
N SER A 243 -16.11 -3.84 -0.30
CA SER A 243 -17.08 -4.74 0.28
C SER A 243 -18.15 -5.18 -0.73
N GLN A 244 -18.54 -4.31 -1.67
CA GLN A 244 -19.56 -4.63 -2.68
C GLN A 244 -19.05 -5.70 -3.65
N LYS A 245 -17.80 -5.55 -4.13
CA LYS A 245 -17.18 -6.59 -4.95
C LYS A 245 -16.92 -7.88 -4.18
N GLY A 246 -16.58 -7.79 -2.90
CA GLY A 246 -16.43 -8.95 -2.01
C GLY A 246 -17.72 -9.77 -1.86
N ASN A 247 -18.88 -9.11 -1.93
CA ASN A 247 -20.19 -9.75 -1.88
C ASN A 247 -20.65 -10.37 -3.21
N ASN A 248 -19.96 -10.15 -4.30
CA ASN A 248 -20.31 -10.70 -5.61
C ASN A 248 -20.20 -12.22 -5.60
N GLN A 249 -21.27 -12.91 -6.00
CA GLN A 249 -21.37 -14.38 -5.98
C GLN A 249 -20.34 -15.04 -6.90
N ASP A 250 -20.06 -14.45 -8.08
CA ASP A 250 -19.07 -14.98 -9.02
C ASP A 250 -17.65 -14.85 -8.44
N ALA A 251 -17.36 -13.76 -7.73
CA ALA A 251 -16.08 -13.56 -7.06
C ALA A 251 -15.88 -14.59 -5.93
N LYS A 252 -16.91 -14.82 -5.11
CA LYS A 252 -16.90 -15.86 -4.07
C LYS A 252 -16.71 -17.26 -4.66
N LYS A 253 -17.42 -17.56 -5.77
CA LYS A 253 -17.27 -18.83 -6.48
C LYS A 253 -15.84 -19.04 -6.95
N LYS A 254 -15.21 -18.05 -7.57
CA LYS A 254 -13.80 -18.12 -7.98
C LYS A 254 -12.88 -18.42 -6.79
N TYR A 255 -13.08 -17.76 -5.65
CA TYR A 255 -12.33 -18.06 -4.43
C TYR A 255 -12.46 -19.52 -4.01
N ILE A 256 -13.71 -20.06 -4.00
CA ILE A 256 -13.99 -21.44 -3.61
C ILE A 256 -13.35 -22.42 -4.58
N ASP A 257 -13.44 -22.15 -5.89
CA ASP A 257 -12.85 -22.99 -6.93
C ASP A 257 -11.32 -23.04 -6.83
N TYR A 258 -10.66 -21.91 -6.63
CA TYR A 258 -9.20 -21.86 -6.40
C TYR A 258 -8.78 -22.60 -5.12
N ARG A 259 -9.55 -22.42 -4.04
CA ARG A 259 -9.29 -23.13 -2.77
C ARG A 259 -9.42 -24.64 -2.90
N ALA A 260 -10.36 -25.11 -3.71
CA ALA A 260 -10.54 -26.53 -3.98
C ALA A 260 -9.35 -27.10 -4.78
N GLN A 261 -8.85 -26.36 -5.77
CA GLN A 261 -7.67 -26.76 -6.55
C GLN A 261 -6.40 -26.87 -5.68
N ASP A 262 -6.18 -25.92 -4.74
CA ASP A 262 -5.03 -25.96 -3.81
C ASP A 262 -5.06 -27.21 -2.89
N LYS A 263 -6.24 -27.68 -2.50
CA LYS A 263 -6.38 -28.89 -1.68
C LYS A 263 -6.07 -30.18 -2.43
N ASN A 264 -6.32 -30.20 -3.74
CA ASN A 264 -6.10 -31.37 -4.58
C ASN A 264 -4.65 -31.51 -5.05
N ASN A 265 -3.84 -30.45 -4.93
CA ASN A 265 -2.42 -30.40 -5.29
C ASN A 265 -1.47 -30.66 -4.09
N LYS A 266 -2.01 -31.07 -2.96
CA LYS A 266 -1.28 -31.53 -1.76
C LYS A 266 -1.40 -33.01 -1.57
#